data_6b58c8c39a059b938085085b874bc0c1
#
_entry.id   6b58c8c39a059b938085085b874bc0c1
#
_cell.length_a   1.000
_cell.length_b   1.000
_cell.length_c   1.000
_cell.angle_alpha   90.00
_cell.angle_beta   90.00
_cell.angle_gamma   90.00
#
_symmetry.space_group_name_H-M   'P 1'
#
loop_
_entity.id
_entity.type
_entity.pdbx_description
1 polymer ?
#
loop_
_entity_poly.entity_id
_entity_poly.type
_entity_poly.pdbx_seq_one_letter_code
_entity_poly.pdbx_strand_id
1 'polypeptide(L)'
;MPTNGLRYLRRVAALLAAGGVLAAGLLFALRAELPDTFVLEQGQPLAVESMPFLQAAPAVPAGSAAPAGVTAADKSANVTLTLLGLPVKTVRTVQQQRRTVRLGGTPFGVKMFTDGALVVAFSDIYTVHGSENPAKEAGLRLGDLITQANGIPVRTNEELTDAIAAAAGGSVELRYLRGQNQMTCTLTPVRERGTDAPRAGIWVRDSSAGIGTLTFADTEHGTFAGLGHAVSDGDTGTDLTLLTGEAVSVTITGCRCGSAGSPGELRGEFGGQQPFGDIKANTSTGVYGVLTNSAQAGENIPVANLQEVYPGEAEIVTTISGQTAQRFAVRIERVNMTASDPNRNLLLRITDPELLRATGGIVQGMSGSPIVQDGCLVGAVTHVLVNDPTRGYGIFAATMLKRADAVQGR
;
A
#
# COMPACT_ATOMS: atom_id res chain seq x y z
N MET A 1 38.72 -57.47 -15.27
CA MET A 1 38.57 -56.05 -15.45
C MET A 1 37.14 -55.69 -15.91
N PRO A 2 36.22 -55.36 -15.00
CA PRO A 2 35.00 -54.59 -15.37
C PRO A 2 34.62 -53.52 -14.36
N THR A 3 35.56 -52.75 -13.78
CA THR A 3 35.26 -51.78 -12.68
C THR A 3 35.02 -50.34 -13.20
N ASN A 4 35.45 -50.01 -14.42
CA ASN A 4 35.31 -48.67 -14.97
C ASN A 4 33.90 -48.36 -15.49
N GLY A 5 33.20 -49.30 -16.06
CA GLY A 5 31.83 -49.13 -16.57
C GLY A 5 30.80 -48.85 -15.47
N LEU A 6 30.91 -49.52 -14.31
CA LEU A 6 30.01 -49.33 -13.19
C LEU A 6 30.21 -47.94 -12.51
N ARG A 7 31.46 -47.47 -12.46
CA ARG A 7 31.78 -46.11 -11.97
C ARG A 7 31.24 -45.02 -12.91
N TYR A 8 31.33 -45.24 -14.23
CA TYR A 8 30.79 -44.34 -15.24
C TYR A 8 29.25 -44.29 -15.14
N LEU A 9 28.59 -45.46 -15.07
CA LEU A 9 27.14 -45.54 -14.93
C LEU A 9 26.63 -44.83 -13.64
N ARG A 10 27.32 -45.01 -12.50
CA ARG A 10 27.01 -44.33 -11.26
C ARG A 10 27.17 -42.81 -11.36
N ARG A 11 28.18 -42.30 -12.08
CA ARG A 11 28.38 -40.87 -12.32
C ARG A 11 27.27 -40.31 -13.22
N VAL A 12 26.91 -40.99 -14.28
CA VAL A 12 25.80 -40.59 -15.14
C VAL A 12 24.47 -40.59 -14.37
N ALA A 13 24.18 -41.63 -13.60
CA ALA A 13 22.98 -41.69 -12.76
C ALA A 13 22.96 -40.56 -11.71
N ALA A 14 24.11 -40.25 -11.08
CA ALA A 14 24.21 -39.14 -10.13
C ALA A 14 23.98 -37.77 -10.80
N LEU A 15 24.51 -37.56 -12.02
CA LEU A 15 24.28 -36.32 -12.79
C LEU A 15 22.81 -36.17 -13.20
N LEU A 16 22.17 -37.28 -13.65
CA LEU A 16 20.73 -37.26 -13.99
C LEU A 16 19.87 -37.01 -12.75
N ALA A 17 20.19 -37.61 -11.60
CA ALA A 17 19.51 -37.37 -10.34
C ALA A 17 19.66 -35.90 -9.87
N ALA A 18 20.88 -35.36 -9.95
CA ALA A 18 21.14 -33.93 -9.62
C ALA A 18 20.37 -32.99 -10.56
N GLY A 19 20.35 -33.28 -11.86
CA GLY A 19 19.57 -32.55 -12.86
C GLY A 19 18.07 -32.61 -12.56
N GLY A 20 17.55 -33.77 -12.18
CA GLY A 20 16.14 -33.95 -11.77
C GLY A 20 15.78 -33.16 -10.53
N VAL A 21 16.63 -33.11 -9.51
CA VAL A 21 16.43 -32.31 -8.30
C VAL A 21 16.43 -30.82 -8.64
N LEU A 22 17.37 -30.34 -9.46
CA LEU A 22 17.42 -28.94 -9.89
C LEU A 22 16.18 -28.55 -10.70
N ALA A 23 15.73 -29.40 -11.63
CA ALA A 23 14.50 -29.17 -12.40
C ALA A 23 13.25 -29.12 -11.50
N ALA A 24 13.13 -30.05 -10.55
CA ALA A 24 12.03 -30.04 -9.58
C ALA A 24 12.07 -28.79 -8.70
N GLY A 25 13.25 -28.35 -8.24
CA GLY A 25 13.42 -27.12 -7.49
C GLY A 25 13.00 -25.86 -8.29
N LEU A 26 13.38 -25.81 -9.57
CA LEU A 26 12.98 -24.72 -10.47
C LEU A 26 11.45 -24.69 -10.69
N LEU A 27 10.83 -25.84 -10.97
CA LEU A 27 9.37 -25.92 -11.13
C LEU A 27 8.64 -25.52 -9.86
N PHE A 28 9.15 -25.91 -8.69
CA PHE A 28 8.58 -25.50 -7.40
C PHE A 28 8.69 -23.99 -7.19
N ALA A 29 9.84 -23.38 -7.49
CA ALA A 29 10.05 -21.93 -7.41
C ALA A 29 9.10 -21.17 -8.34
N LEU A 30 9.01 -21.58 -9.60
CA LEU A 30 8.10 -20.97 -10.59
C LEU A 30 6.64 -21.09 -10.15
N ARG A 31 6.25 -22.24 -9.60
CA ARG A 31 4.89 -22.44 -9.08
C ARG A 31 4.56 -21.48 -7.95
N ALA A 32 5.50 -21.18 -7.08
CA ALA A 32 5.33 -20.28 -5.95
C ALA A 32 5.16 -18.80 -6.37
N GLU A 33 5.74 -18.40 -7.50
CA GLU A 33 5.65 -17.04 -8.05
C GLU A 33 4.36 -16.77 -8.83
N LEU A 34 3.58 -17.81 -9.14
CA LEU A 34 2.34 -17.67 -9.91
C LEU A 34 1.12 -17.61 -8.98
N PRO A 35 0.20 -16.64 -9.14
CA PRO A 35 -1.07 -16.59 -8.42
C PRO A 35 -2.00 -17.76 -8.83
N ASP A 36 -3.03 -18.03 -8.03
CA ASP A 36 -4.01 -19.09 -8.32
C ASP A 36 -5.08 -18.67 -9.34
N THR A 37 -5.24 -17.35 -9.53
CA THR A 37 -6.26 -16.78 -10.42
C THR A 37 -5.69 -15.64 -11.25
N PHE A 38 -5.99 -15.66 -12.55
CA PHE A 38 -5.70 -14.57 -13.48
C PHE A 38 -6.99 -13.99 -14.04
N VAL A 39 -7.00 -12.69 -14.26
CA VAL A 39 -8.09 -11.97 -14.94
C VAL A 39 -7.68 -11.78 -16.40
N LEU A 40 -8.57 -12.10 -17.33
CA LEU A 40 -8.35 -11.98 -18.77
C LEU A 40 -9.45 -11.13 -19.39
N GLU A 41 -9.14 -10.45 -20.48
CA GLU A 41 -10.16 -9.89 -21.35
C GLU A 41 -10.84 -11.00 -22.15
N GLN A 42 -12.07 -10.75 -22.59
CA GLN A 42 -12.84 -11.73 -23.35
C GLN A 42 -12.11 -12.07 -24.66
N GLY A 43 -11.86 -13.37 -24.84
CA GLY A 43 -11.20 -13.89 -26.03
C GLY A 43 -9.66 -13.82 -26.02
N GLN A 44 -9.05 -13.26 -24.97
CA GLN A 44 -7.60 -13.23 -24.87
C GLN A 44 -7.06 -14.52 -24.23
N PRO A 45 -5.97 -15.11 -24.78
CA PRO A 45 -5.27 -16.22 -24.16
C PRO A 45 -4.48 -15.75 -22.93
N LEU A 46 -4.27 -16.65 -21.96
CA LEU A 46 -3.39 -16.36 -20.83
C LEU A 46 -1.92 -16.35 -21.33
N ALA A 47 -1.29 -15.20 -21.24
CA ALA A 47 0.15 -15.00 -21.36
C ALA A 47 0.66 -14.32 -20.07
N VAL A 48 1.82 -14.74 -19.57
CA VAL A 48 2.46 -14.16 -18.39
C VAL A 48 3.72 -13.45 -18.88
N GLU A 49 3.61 -12.12 -19.09
CA GLU A 49 4.66 -11.32 -19.74
C GLU A 49 5.97 -11.30 -18.94
N SER A 50 5.88 -11.40 -17.60
CA SER A 50 7.08 -11.55 -16.74
C SER A 50 7.77 -12.92 -16.85
N MET A 51 7.09 -13.91 -17.46
CA MET A 51 7.56 -15.29 -17.64
C MET A 51 7.20 -15.82 -19.03
N PRO A 52 7.73 -15.23 -20.13
CA PRO A 52 7.31 -15.51 -21.50
C PRO A 52 7.64 -16.94 -21.98
N PHE A 53 8.43 -17.67 -21.21
CA PHE A 53 8.76 -19.07 -21.45
C PHE A 53 7.68 -20.05 -20.98
N LEU A 54 6.66 -19.58 -20.23
CA LEU A 54 5.50 -20.38 -19.83
C LEU A 54 4.47 -20.41 -20.96
N GLN A 55 3.92 -21.59 -21.20
CA GLN A 55 2.86 -21.81 -22.19
C GLN A 55 1.56 -22.17 -21.47
N ALA A 56 0.46 -21.59 -21.90
CA ALA A 56 -0.87 -21.90 -21.40
C ALA A 56 -1.51 -23.00 -22.24
N ALA A 57 -1.95 -24.08 -21.61
CA ALA A 57 -2.70 -25.15 -22.22
C ALA A 57 -4.04 -25.34 -21.47
N PRO A 58 -5.13 -25.70 -22.16
CA PRO A 58 -6.38 -26.06 -21.51
C PRO A 58 -6.12 -27.15 -20.46
N ALA A 59 -6.68 -27.02 -19.26
CA ALA A 59 -6.58 -28.08 -18.27
C ALA A 59 -7.39 -29.29 -18.76
N VAL A 60 -6.71 -30.38 -19.13
CA VAL A 60 -7.38 -31.64 -19.45
C VAL A 60 -7.87 -32.26 -18.14
N PRO A 61 -9.18 -32.54 -17.99
CA PRO A 61 -9.65 -33.30 -16.83
C PRO A 61 -9.04 -34.68 -16.87
N ALA A 62 -8.42 -35.11 -15.78
CA ALA A 62 -7.91 -36.47 -15.66
C ALA A 62 -9.07 -37.46 -15.86
N GLY A 63 -9.17 -38.10 -17.03
CA GLY A 63 -10.09 -39.23 -17.30
C GLY A 63 -11.36 -38.91 -18.08
N SER A 64 -11.47 -37.82 -18.84
CA SER A 64 -12.66 -37.53 -19.67
C SER A 64 -12.27 -37.27 -21.12
N ALA A 65 -12.89 -37.98 -22.05
CA ALA A 65 -12.89 -37.63 -23.47
C ALA A 65 -13.50 -36.24 -23.65
N ALA A 66 -12.90 -35.40 -24.48
CA ALA A 66 -13.29 -34.02 -24.70
C ALA A 66 -14.81 -33.89 -24.95
N PRO A 67 -15.56 -33.12 -24.14
CA PRO A 67 -16.91 -32.75 -24.53
C PRO A 67 -16.84 -31.68 -25.61
N ALA A 68 -17.33 -31.99 -26.79
CA ALA A 68 -17.66 -31.02 -27.81
C ALA A 68 -18.83 -30.18 -27.25
N GLY A 69 -18.61 -28.87 -27.04
CA GLY A 69 -19.63 -27.92 -26.64
C GLY A 69 -19.35 -27.16 -25.34
N VAL A 70 -18.33 -26.30 -25.37
CA VAL A 70 -18.24 -25.22 -24.37
C VAL A 70 -19.22 -24.14 -24.78
N THR A 71 -20.36 -24.10 -24.15
CA THR A 71 -21.32 -23.00 -24.29
C THR A 71 -20.74 -21.75 -23.62
N ALA A 72 -20.96 -20.58 -24.23
CA ALA A 72 -20.44 -19.26 -23.88
C ALA A 72 -20.90 -18.69 -22.50
N ALA A 73 -21.24 -19.54 -21.55
CA ALA A 73 -21.80 -19.14 -20.24
C ALA A 73 -20.79 -19.24 -19.07
N ASP A 74 -19.63 -19.87 -19.24
CA ASP A 74 -18.66 -19.99 -18.14
C ASP A 74 -17.61 -18.87 -18.23
N LYS A 75 -17.80 -17.80 -17.43
CA LYS A 75 -16.83 -16.70 -17.29
C LYS A 75 -15.51 -17.12 -16.63
N SER A 76 -15.30 -18.39 -16.32
CA SER A 76 -14.07 -18.91 -15.71
C SER A 76 -13.68 -20.25 -16.30
N ALA A 77 -12.36 -20.43 -16.51
CA ALA A 77 -11.77 -21.66 -17.01
C ALA A 77 -10.52 -22.03 -16.19
N ASN A 78 -10.16 -23.32 -16.19
CA ASN A 78 -8.88 -23.75 -15.64
C ASN A 78 -7.88 -23.91 -16.79
N VAL A 79 -6.69 -23.34 -16.61
CA VAL A 79 -5.59 -23.36 -17.58
C VAL A 79 -4.36 -23.91 -16.87
N THR A 80 -3.65 -24.83 -17.52
CA THR A 80 -2.38 -25.34 -17.00
C THR A 80 -1.22 -24.60 -17.65
N LEU A 81 -0.41 -23.93 -16.86
CA LEU A 81 0.85 -23.32 -17.30
C LEU A 81 1.93 -24.41 -17.34
N THR A 82 2.65 -24.47 -18.44
CA THR A 82 3.68 -25.50 -18.71
C THR A 82 5.00 -24.84 -19.05
N LEU A 83 6.10 -25.50 -18.66
CA LEU A 83 7.47 -25.18 -19.07
C LEU A 83 8.02 -26.35 -19.88
N LEU A 84 8.34 -26.15 -21.17
CA LEU A 84 8.81 -27.18 -22.06
C LEU A 84 7.91 -28.44 -22.07
N GLY A 85 6.59 -28.27 -21.97
CA GLY A 85 5.61 -29.35 -21.88
C GLY A 85 5.42 -29.98 -20.49
N LEU A 86 6.23 -29.61 -19.50
CA LEU A 86 6.07 -30.06 -18.12
C LEU A 86 5.08 -29.12 -17.36
N PRO A 87 4.06 -29.68 -16.67
CA PRO A 87 3.10 -28.86 -15.95
C PRO A 87 3.76 -28.16 -14.74
N VAL A 88 3.60 -26.85 -14.65
CA VAL A 88 4.07 -26.01 -13.55
C VAL A 88 2.94 -25.77 -12.55
N LYS A 89 1.82 -25.21 -13.03
CA LYS A 89 0.66 -24.86 -12.19
C LYS A 89 -0.63 -24.83 -13.00
N THR A 90 -1.70 -25.40 -12.45
CA THR A 90 -3.05 -25.16 -12.96
C THR A 90 -3.64 -23.94 -12.22
N VAL A 91 -4.08 -22.97 -12.99
CA VAL A 91 -4.62 -21.69 -12.50
C VAL A 91 -6.03 -21.49 -13.02
N ARG A 92 -6.83 -20.75 -12.25
CA ARG A 92 -8.16 -20.32 -12.67
C ARG A 92 -8.02 -19.03 -13.49
N THR A 93 -8.70 -18.94 -14.63
CA THR A 93 -8.85 -17.71 -15.38
C THR A 93 -10.28 -17.20 -15.25
N VAL A 94 -10.45 -15.90 -15.06
CA VAL A 94 -11.76 -15.22 -14.99
C VAL A 94 -11.79 -14.16 -16.09
N GLN A 95 -12.83 -14.19 -16.92
CA GLN A 95 -13.00 -13.18 -17.96
C GLN A 95 -13.68 -11.93 -17.36
N GLN A 96 -13.09 -10.78 -17.57
CA GLN A 96 -13.61 -9.49 -17.14
C GLN A 96 -13.30 -8.41 -18.17
N GLN A 97 -14.18 -7.44 -18.34
CA GLN A 97 -13.92 -6.27 -19.17
C GLN A 97 -12.80 -5.44 -18.54
N ARG A 98 -11.86 -4.95 -19.36
CA ARG A 98 -10.79 -4.07 -18.88
C ARG A 98 -11.38 -2.76 -18.35
N ARG A 99 -10.94 -2.39 -17.18
CA ARG A 99 -11.31 -1.11 -16.54
C ARG A 99 -10.44 0.00 -17.12
N THR A 100 -11.06 1.15 -17.29
CA THR A 100 -10.40 2.41 -17.68
C THR A 100 -10.62 3.43 -16.58
N VAL A 101 -9.56 4.13 -16.19
CA VAL A 101 -9.60 5.13 -15.14
C VAL A 101 -8.96 6.44 -15.62
N ARG A 102 -9.16 7.54 -14.90
CA ARG A 102 -8.41 8.78 -15.11
C ARG A 102 -7.05 8.63 -14.45
N LEU A 103 -5.98 8.81 -15.22
CA LEU A 103 -4.61 8.77 -14.74
C LEU A 103 -4.36 9.92 -13.75
N GLY A 104 -3.81 9.60 -12.59
CA GLY A 104 -3.42 10.56 -11.57
C GLY A 104 -2.04 11.18 -11.85
N GLY A 105 -1.22 11.26 -10.82
CA GLY A 105 0.11 11.89 -10.83
C GLY A 105 0.12 13.28 -10.21
N THR A 106 -1.06 13.85 -9.93
CA THR A 106 -1.20 15.13 -9.24
C THR A 106 -1.02 14.95 -7.73
N PRO A 107 -0.40 15.93 -7.03
CA PRO A 107 -0.28 15.89 -5.60
C PRO A 107 -1.64 16.13 -4.96
N PHE A 108 -1.91 15.45 -3.87
CA PHE A 108 -3.08 15.72 -3.06
C PHE A 108 -2.76 15.69 -1.57
N GLY A 109 -3.52 16.48 -0.82
CA GLY A 109 -3.47 16.50 0.63
C GLY A 109 -4.44 15.50 1.20
N VAL A 110 -3.94 14.71 2.13
CA VAL A 110 -4.73 13.79 2.95
C VAL A 110 -4.92 14.46 4.30
N LYS A 111 -6.15 14.82 4.64
CA LYS A 111 -6.53 15.28 5.98
C LYS A 111 -7.35 14.17 6.62
N MET A 112 -6.90 13.63 7.74
CA MET A 112 -7.55 12.53 8.43
C MET A 112 -7.80 12.88 9.88
N PHE A 113 -8.97 12.51 10.37
CA PHE A 113 -9.34 12.55 11.78
C PHE A 113 -9.42 11.11 12.29
N THR A 114 -8.82 10.85 13.45
CA THR A 114 -8.79 9.51 14.05
C THR A 114 -10.05 9.28 14.90
N ASP A 115 -10.43 8.01 15.06
CA ASP A 115 -11.55 7.63 15.94
C ASP A 115 -11.06 7.47 17.39
N GLY A 116 -10.40 8.54 17.89
CA GLY A 116 -9.84 8.61 19.23
C GLY A 116 -8.63 9.54 19.32
N ALA A 117 -8.12 9.74 20.50
CA ALA A 117 -6.92 10.52 20.79
C ALA A 117 -5.69 9.61 20.84
N LEU A 118 -4.80 9.69 19.83
CA LEU A 118 -3.58 8.89 19.72
C LEU A 118 -2.48 9.45 20.63
N VAL A 119 -1.94 8.62 21.50
CA VAL A 119 -0.81 9.01 22.39
C VAL A 119 0.48 9.07 21.58
N VAL A 120 1.03 10.27 21.40
CA VAL A 120 2.22 10.53 20.56
C VAL A 120 3.46 10.87 21.38
N ALA A 121 3.31 11.41 22.61
CA ALA A 121 4.43 11.69 23.49
C ALA A 121 4.01 11.69 24.96
N PHE A 122 4.99 11.64 25.85
CA PHE A 122 4.83 11.83 27.28
C PHE A 122 5.62 13.05 27.75
N SER A 123 5.06 13.78 28.71
CA SER A 123 5.68 14.94 29.35
C SER A 123 5.51 14.83 30.85
N ASP A 124 6.59 14.88 31.61
CA ASP A 124 6.51 14.87 33.04
C ASP A 124 5.93 16.21 33.58
N ILE A 125 5.13 16.10 34.60
CA ILE A 125 4.41 17.24 35.22
C ILE A 125 5.12 17.58 36.54
N TYR A 126 5.46 18.86 36.71
CA TYR A 126 6.03 19.35 37.96
C TYR A 126 4.90 19.63 38.95
N THR A 127 4.86 18.87 40.04
CA THR A 127 3.91 18.99 41.15
C THR A 127 4.59 19.57 42.37
N VAL A 128 3.85 19.76 43.44
CA VAL A 128 4.43 20.16 44.76
C VAL A 128 5.25 18.99 45.39
N HIS A 129 5.08 17.78 44.90
CA HIS A 129 5.76 16.56 45.38
C HIS A 129 6.94 16.15 44.50
N GLY A 130 7.16 16.80 43.36
CA GLY A 130 8.22 16.48 42.41
C GLY A 130 7.71 16.33 40.99
N SER A 131 8.45 15.57 40.16
CA SER A 131 8.09 15.30 38.78
C SER A 131 7.36 13.96 38.70
N GLU A 132 6.17 13.97 38.12
CA GLU A 132 5.25 12.83 38.02
C GLU A 132 4.72 12.67 36.61
N ASN A 133 4.38 11.42 36.19
CA ASN A 133 3.71 11.16 34.92
C ASN A 133 2.57 10.16 35.09
N PRO A 134 1.37 10.62 35.37
CA PRO A 134 0.20 9.76 35.64
C PRO A 134 -0.13 8.80 34.52
N ALA A 135 0.07 9.21 33.26
CA ALA A 135 -0.25 8.35 32.13
C ALA A 135 0.71 7.17 31.99
N LYS A 136 2.02 7.39 32.24
CA LYS A 136 3.00 6.28 32.28
C LYS A 136 2.71 5.35 33.45
N GLU A 137 2.36 5.89 34.63
CA GLU A 137 2.01 5.12 35.82
C GLU A 137 0.74 4.29 35.60
N ALA A 138 -0.24 4.82 34.85
CA ALA A 138 -1.44 4.10 34.42
C ALA A 138 -1.15 3.02 33.36
N GLY A 139 0.07 2.94 32.83
CA GLY A 139 0.50 1.93 31.86
C GLY A 139 0.20 2.25 30.39
N LEU A 140 -0.14 3.52 30.07
CA LEU A 140 -0.27 3.98 28.68
C LEU A 140 1.08 3.96 27.99
N ARG A 141 1.06 3.77 26.66
CA ARG A 141 2.24 3.70 25.78
C ARG A 141 2.04 4.56 24.55
N LEU A 142 3.13 4.91 23.88
CA LEU A 142 3.08 5.54 22.56
C LEU A 142 2.33 4.63 21.59
N GLY A 143 1.46 5.23 20.77
CA GLY A 143 0.62 4.49 19.83
C GLY A 143 -0.69 3.94 20.42
N ASP A 144 -0.97 4.12 21.71
CA ASP A 144 -2.29 3.82 22.26
C ASP A 144 -3.31 4.84 21.76
N LEU A 145 -4.44 4.36 21.24
CA LEU A 145 -5.55 5.21 20.78
C LEU A 145 -6.64 5.23 21.86
N ILE A 146 -6.77 6.35 22.56
CA ILE A 146 -7.77 6.53 23.62
C ILE A 146 -9.12 6.80 22.96
N THR A 147 -10.11 5.94 23.22
CA THR A 147 -11.44 5.98 22.58
C THR A 147 -12.56 6.35 23.53
N GLN A 148 -12.34 6.21 24.86
CA GLN A 148 -13.35 6.59 25.85
C GLN A 148 -12.68 7.04 27.16
N ALA A 149 -13.35 7.96 27.85
CA ALA A 149 -13.06 8.36 29.22
C ALA A 149 -14.33 8.28 30.07
N ASN A 150 -14.29 7.54 31.17
CA ASN A 150 -15.48 7.27 32.04
C ASN A 150 -16.70 6.78 31.26
N GLY A 151 -16.50 5.93 30.25
CA GLY A 151 -17.57 5.39 29.39
C GLY A 151 -18.08 6.35 28.30
N ILE A 152 -17.61 7.59 28.28
CA ILE A 152 -17.98 8.60 27.26
C ILE A 152 -16.99 8.50 26.10
N PRO A 153 -17.43 8.44 24.82
CA PRO A 153 -16.53 8.46 23.68
C PRO A 153 -15.61 9.69 23.67
N VAL A 154 -14.34 9.47 23.32
CA VAL A 154 -13.32 10.51 23.11
C VAL A 154 -12.87 10.40 21.66
N ARG A 155 -13.03 11.48 20.90
CA ARG A 155 -12.62 11.58 19.49
C ARG A 155 -11.63 12.69 19.23
N THR A 156 -11.57 13.68 20.13
CA THR A 156 -10.69 14.82 19.98
C THR A 156 -9.79 15.00 21.21
N ASN A 157 -8.70 15.72 21.02
CA ASN A 157 -7.82 16.16 22.11
C ASN A 157 -8.57 16.99 23.17
N GLU A 158 -9.50 17.83 22.72
CA GLU A 158 -10.32 18.68 23.59
C GLU A 158 -11.22 17.84 24.50
N GLU A 159 -11.95 16.86 23.94
CA GLU A 159 -12.81 15.93 24.69
C GLU A 159 -12.03 15.16 25.76
N LEU A 160 -10.80 14.71 25.44
CA LEU A 160 -9.92 14.05 26.41
C LEU A 160 -9.47 15.03 27.52
N THR A 161 -9.10 16.23 27.13
CA THR A 161 -8.67 17.28 28.06
C THR A 161 -9.80 17.62 29.03
N ASP A 162 -11.02 17.79 28.54
CA ASP A 162 -12.21 18.09 29.35
C ASP A 162 -12.54 16.94 30.30
N ALA A 163 -12.43 15.67 29.84
CA ALA A 163 -12.64 14.51 30.69
C ALA A 163 -11.62 14.42 31.84
N ILE A 164 -10.35 14.75 31.57
CA ILE A 164 -9.28 14.81 32.58
C ILE A 164 -9.54 15.97 33.55
N ALA A 165 -9.96 17.13 33.05
CA ALA A 165 -10.28 18.28 33.86
C ALA A 165 -11.48 18.05 34.77
N ALA A 166 -12.52 17.39 34.26
CA ALA A 166 -13.74 17.05 34.99
C ALA A 166 -13.52 16.06 36.16
N ALA A 167 -12.42 15.31 36.13
CA ALA A 167 -12.06 14.40 37.23
C ALA A 167 -11.74 15.11 38.55
N ALA A 168 -11.42 16.44 38.53
CA ALA A 168 -11.26 17.29 39.69
C ALA A 168 -10.37 16.71 40.82
N GLY A 169 -9.35 15.93 40.48
CA GLY A 169 -8.46 15.22 41.41
C GLY A 169 -8.88 13.79 41.75
N GLY A 170 -9.98 13.29 41.16
CA GLY A 170 -10.34 11.86 41.12
C GLY A 170 -9.69 11.12 39.94
N SER A 171 -9.99 9.83 39.83
CA SER A 171 -9.47 9.01 38.75
C SER A 171 -10.41 9.03 37.54
N VAL A 172 -9.83 8.86 36.34
CA VAL A 172 -10.54 8.69 35.05
C VAL A 172 -10.29 7.25 34.57
N GLU A 173 -11.34 6.50 34.28
CA GLU A 173 -11.23 5.25 33.57
C GLU A 173 -11.06 5.53 32.07
N LEU A 174 -9.92 5.13 31.51
CA LEU A 174 -9.64 5.26 30.08
C LEU A 174 -9.78 3.91 29.41
N ARG A 175 -10.52 3.88 28.28
CA ARG A 175 -10.53 2.74 27.35
C ARG A 175 -9.75 3.11 26.11
N TYR A 176 -8.87 2.25 25.68
CA TYR A 176 -7.97 2.51 24.55
C TYR A 176 -7.70 1.24 23.74
N LEU A 177 -7.26 1.44 22.49
CA LEU A 177 -6.76 0.38 21.63
C LEU A 177 -5.23 0.38 21.64
N ARG A 178 -4.63 -0.78 21.85
CA ARG A 178 -3.20 -1.03 21.65
C ARG A 178 -3.04 -2.04 20.52
N GLY A 179 -2.73 -1.55 19.32
CA GLY A 179 -2.90 -2.31 18.09
C GLY A 179 -4.39 -2.69 17.90
N GLN A 180 -4.69 -3.99 17.82
CA GLN A 180 -6.07 -4.49 17.69
C GLN A 180 -6.73 -4.83 19.05
N ASN A 181 -6.00 -4.70 20.16
CA ASN A 181 -6.49 -5.13 21.47
C ASN A 181 -7.12 -3.96 22.23
N GLN A 182 -8.36 -4.15 22.66
CA GLN A 182 -9.04 -3.20 23.55
C GLN A 182 -8.56 -3.40 24.99
N MET A 183 -8.17 -2.30 25.64
CA MET A 183 -7.62 -2.29 26.99
C MET A 183 -8.27 -1.16 27.82
N THR A 184 -8.14 -1.26 29.13
CA THR A 184 -8.58 -0.23 30.07
C THR A 184 -7.47 0.06 31.07
N CYS A 185 -7.42 1.29 31.56
CA CYS A 185 -6.60 1.69 32.70
C CYS A 185 -7.31 2.76 33.51
N THR A 186 -6.88 2.92 34.75
CA THR A 186 -7.33 4.01 35.61
C THR A 186 -6.20 5.03 35.71
N LEU A 187 -6.47 6.27 35.27
CA LEU A 187 -5.55 7.39 35.30
C LEU A 187 -5.98 8.36 36.39
N THR A 188 -5.07 8.74 37.28
CA THR A 188 -5.32 9.75 38.30
C THR A 188 -4.51 11.01 37.96
N PRO A 189 -5.14 12.07 37.42
CA PRO A 189 -4.45 13.29 37.04
C PRO A 189 -3.81 13.95 38.25
N VAL A 190 -2.64 14.58 38.05
CA VAL A 190 -1.95 15.38 39.09
C VAL A 190 -2.08 16.85 38.78
N ARG A 191 -1.99 17.70 39.86
CA ARG A 191 -2.07 19.15 39.70
C ARG A 191 -0.71 19.72 39.35
N GLU A 192 -0.65 20.46 38.26
CA GLU A 192 0.56 21.13 37.80
C GLU A 192 0.88 22.31 38.70
N ARG A 193 2.11 22.41 39.17
CA ARG A 193 2.59 23.50 40.01
C ARG A 193 2.56 24.82 39.21
N GLY A 194 1.86 25.82 39.76
CA GLY A 194 1.74 27.16 39.19
C GLY A 194 0.43 27.40 38.45
N THR A 195 -0.13 26.43 37.73
CA THR A 195 -1.43 26.57 37.08
C THR A 195 -2.58 25.95 37.87
N ASP A 196 -2.25 25.05 38.80
CA ASP A 196 -3.19 24.19 39.54
C ASP A 196 -4.12 23.35 38.64
N ALA A 197 -3.80 23.24 37.34
CA ALA A 197 -4.58 22.48 36.38
C ALA A 197 -4.32 20.99 36.53
N PRO A 198 -5.36 20.12 36.45
CA PRO A 198 -5.18 18.69 36.41
C PRO A 198 -4.56 18.30 35.06
N ARG A 199 -3.50 17.48 35.11
CA ARG A 199 -2.75 17.03 33.96
C ARG A 199 -2.52 15.53 34.01
N ALA A 200 -2.48 14.91 32.82
CA ALA A 200 -2.20 13.48 32.65
C ALA A 200 -0.75 13.18 32.25
N GLY A 201 -0.01 14.16 31.74
CA GLY A 201 1.37 13.97 31.27
C GLY A 201 1.48 13.27 29.91
N ILE A 202 0.48 13.44 29.03
CA ILE A 202 0.47 12.94 27.66
C ILE A 202 0.26 14.05 26.64
N TRP A 203 0.85 13.83 25.46
CA TRP A 203 0.49 14.54 24.25
C TRP A 203 -0.28 13.58 23.36
N VAL A 204 -1.40 14.05 22.83
CA VAL A 204 -2.25 13.26 21.95
C VAL A 204 -2.49 14.00 20.64
N ARG A 205 -2.81 13.23 19.61
CA ARG A 205 -3.14 13.70 18.27
C ARG A 205 -4.47 13.06 17.84
N ASP A 206 -5.37 13.85 17.33
CA ASP A 206 -6.69 13.42 16.84
C ASP A 206 -6.85 13.63 15.33
N SER A 207 -5.84 14.22 14.69
CA SER A 207 -5.84 14.51 13.27
C SER A 207 -4.43 14.44 12.70
N SER A 208 -4.33 14.16 11.42
CA SER A 208 -3.07 14.18 10.68
C SER A 208 -3.30 14.74 9.28
N ALA A 209 -2.30 15.45 8.77
CA ALA A 209 -2.30 15.92 7.39
C ALA A 209 -0.96 15.55 6.74
N GLY A 210 -1.04 15.10 5.49
CA GLY A 210 0.12 14.70 4.70
C GLY A 210 -0.09 14.99 3.23
N ILE A 211 1.01 14.91 2.46
CA ILE A 211 1.00 15.06 1.01
C ILE A 211 1.31 13.71 0.39
N GLY A 212 0.53 13.34 -0.63
CA GLY A 212 0.77 12.16 -1.45
C GLY A 212 0.44 12.43 -2.90
N THR A 213 0.51 11.39 -3.72
CA THR A 213 0.17 11.45 -5.15
C THR A 213 -1.09 10.62 -5.41
N LEU A 214 -2.04 11.20 -6.14
CA LEU A 214 -3.22 10.52 -6.64
C LEU A 214 -2.80 9.49 -7.69
N THR A 215 -3.18 8.24 -7.51
CA THR A 215 -2.85 7.18 -8.47
C THR A 215 -3.81 7.17 -9.63
N PHE A 216 -5.09 7.16 -9.33
CA PHE A 216 -6.16 7.24 -10.32
C PHE A 216 -7.46 7.78 -9.72
N ALA A 217 -8.33 8.25 -10.60
CA ALA A 217 -9.73 8.52 -10.31
C ALA A 217 -10.60 7.69 -11.26
N ASP A 218 -11.47 6.86 -10.71
CA ASP A 218 -12.46 6.11 -11.45
C ASP A 218 -13.76 6.90 -11.48
N THR A 219 -13.94 7.67 -12.53
CA THR A 219 -15.11 8.56 -12.67
C THR A 219 -16.40 7.82 -13.01
N GLU A 220 -16.30 6.60 -13.56
CA GLU A 220 -17.45 5.74 -13.82
C GLU A 220 -18.05 5.21 -12.52
N HIS A 221 -17.18 4.89 -11.56
CA HIS A 221 -17.57 4.36 -10.24
C HIS A 221 -17.49 5.42 -9.13
N GLY A 222 -17.08 6.65 -9.44
CA GLY A 222 -17.00 7.74 -8.46
C GLY A 222 -15.99 7.51 -7.34
N THR A 223 -14.91 6.74 -7.57
CA THR A 223 -13.89 6.43 -6.57
C THR A 223 -12.52 6.98 -6.95
N PHE A 224 -11.63 7.08 -5.98
CA PHE A 224 -10.21 7.39 -6.19
C PHE A 224 -9.30 6.53 -5.32
N ALA A 225 -8.04 6.44 -5.73
CA ALA A 225 -6.97 5.78 -4.97
C ALA A 225 -5.68 6.60 -5.02
N GLY A 226 -4.93 6.57 -3.93
CA GLY A 226 -3.63 7.22 -3.82
C GLY A 226 -2.72 6.59 -2.79
N LEU A 227 -1.48 7.08 -2.70
CA LEU A 227 -0.40 6.68 -1.78
C LEU A 227 0.17 5.28 -1.99
N GLY A 228 -0.66 4.25 -2.18
CA GLY A 228 -0.20 2.86 -2.28
C GLY A 228 0.27 2.23 -0.96
N HIS A 229 0.14 2.93 0.16
CA HIS A 229 0.40 2.46 1.53
C HIS A 229 -0.48 3.24 2.52
N ALA A 230 -0.58 2.76 3.77
CA ALA A 230 -1.32 3.48 4.81
C ALA A 230 -0.68 4.84 5.14
N VAL A 231 -1.51 5.77 5.60
CA VAL A 231 -1.05 6.94 6.35
C VAL A 231 -0.83 6.51 7.79
N SER A 232 0.40 6.72 8.26
CA SER A 232 0.80 6.41 9.63
C SER A 232 1.21 7.70 10.35
N ASP A 233 1.09 7.71 11.66
CA ASP A 233 1.59 8.79 12.49
C ASP A 233 3.12 8.83 12.44
N GLY A 234 3.69 10.03 12.21
CA GLY A 234 5.13 10.19 12.00
C GLY A 234 5.97 9.96 13.25
N ASP A 235 5.40 10.13 14.45
CA ASP A 235 6.12 9.99 15.72
C ASP A 235 6.09 8.55 16.26
N THR A 236 4.98 7.84 16.03
CA THR A 236 4.76 6.49 16.56
C THR A 236 4.91 5.40 15.51
N GLY A 237 4.82 5.74 14.21
CA GLY A 237 4.76 4.77 13.11
C GLY A 237 3.48 3.95 13.08
N THR A 238 2.48 4.30 13.88
CA THR A 238 1.20 3.58 13.95
C THR A 238 0.29 4.02 12.82
N ASP A 239 -0.32 3.07 12.11
CA ASP A 239 -1.32 3.37 11.08
C ASP A 239 -2.53 4.08 11.69
N LEU A 240 -2.94 5.19 11.08
CA LEU A 240 -4.05 6.00 11.59
C LEU A 240 -5.39 5.30 11.34
N THR A 241 -6.15 5.11 12.41
CA THR A 241 -7.52 4.63 12.34
C THR A 241 -8.43 5.76 11.87
N LEU A 242 -9.04 5.60 10.70
CA LEU A 242 -9.86 6.62 10.07
C LEU A 242 -11.24 6.73 10.72
N LEU A 243 -11.58 7.90 11.24
CA LEU A 243 -12.96 8.30 11.53
C LEU A 243 -13.58 9.00 10.31
N THR A 244 -12.95 10.08 9.87
CA THR A 244 -13.30 10.83 8.67
C THR A 244 -12.03 11.33 7.99
N GLY A 245 -12.10 11.61 6.69
CA GLY A 245 -10.97 12.19 5.99
C GLY A 245 -11.37 12.89 4.71
N GLU A 246 -10.55 13.84 4.32
CA GLU A 246 -10.74 14.69 3.15
C GLU A 246 -9.52 14.62 2.24
N ALA A 247 -9.78 14.48 0.94
CA ALA A 247 -8.78 14.64 -0.10
C ALA A 247 -8.88 16.05 -0.69
N VAL A 248 -7.80 16.82 -0.55
CA VAL A 248 -7.75 18.23 -0.96
C VAL A 248 -6.64 18.47 -1.98
N SER A 249 -6.77 19.52 -2.79
CA SER A 249 -5.72 19.92 -3.73
C SER A 249 -4.47 20.39 -2.99
N VAL A 250 -3.30 20.15 -3.59
CA VAL A 250 -2.00 20.61 -3.09
C VAL A 250 -1.23 21.24 -4.24
N THR A 251 -0.46 22.28 -3.93
CA THR A 251 0.54 22.85 -4.83
C THR A 251 1.93 22.56 -4.28
N ILE A 252 2.78 21.88 -5.06
CA ILE A 252 4.16 21.62 -4.66
C ILE A 252 4.97 22.92 -4.80
N THR A 253 5.54 23.36 -3.69
CA THR A 253 6.33 24.60 -3.59
C THR A 253 7.84 24.34 -3.56
N GLY A 254 8.25 23.08 -3.36
CA GLY A 254 9.66 22.71 -3.33
C GLY A 254 9.88 21.24 -3.05
N CYS A 255 11.16 20.85 -3.12
CA CYS A 255 11.63 19.51 -2.83
C CYS A 255 12.90 19.58 -1.97
N ARG A 256 12.93 18.79 -0.91
CA ARG A 256 14.18 18.43 -0.24
C ARG A 256 14.69 17.14 -0.89
N CYS A 257 15.82 17.24 -1.57
CA CYS A 257 16.38 16.10 -2.28
C CYS A 257 16.72 14.93 -1.34
N GLY A 258 16.49 13.70 -1.82
CA GLY A 258 16.88 12.48 -1.15
C GLY A 258 18.36 12.16 -1.36
N SER A 259 18.94 11.46 -0.40
CA SER A 259 20.28 10.88 -0.48
C SER A 259 20.30 9.55 0.27
N ALA A 260 21.32 8.73 0.06
CA ALA A 260 21.47 7.47 0.78
C ALA A 260 21.43 7.68 2.29
N GLY A 261 20.53 6.97 2.97
CA GLY A 261 20.28 7.09 4.41
C GLY A 261 19.39 8.26 4.84
N SER A 262 19.01 9.16 3.91
CA SER A 262 18.14 10.31 4.22
C SER A 262 17.13 10.49 3.09
N PRO A 263 15.90 9.98 3.24
CA PRO A 263 14.86 10.18 2.25
C PRO A 263 14.53 11.67 2.11
N GLY A 264 14.32 12.11 0.86
CA GLY A 264 13.86 13.45 0.56
C GLY A 264 12.37 13.62 0.77
N GLU A 265 11.86 14.81 0.48
CA GLU A 265 10.46 15.15 0.73
C GLU A 265 9.98 16.22 -0.25
N LEU A 266 8.82 16.05 -0.83
CA LEU A 266 8.09 17.11 -1.52
C LEU A 266 7.44 18.02 -0.46
N ARG A 267 7.59 19.32 -0.63
CA ARG A 267 6.94 20.33 0.19
C ARG A 267 5.85 20.99 -0.61
N GLY A 268 4.72 21.26 0.01
CA GLY A 268 3.60 21.88 -0.69
C GLY A 268 2.65 22.55 0.28
N GLU A 269 1.77 23.34 -0.31
CA GLU A 269 0.71 24.06 0.38
C GLU A 269 -0.64 23.47 0.02
N PHE A 270 -1.49 23.25 1.03
CA PHE A 270 -2.85 22.82 0.83
C PHE A 270 -3.64 23.94 0.16
N GLY A 271 -4.18 23.64 -1.03
CA GLY A 271 -4.97 24.57 -1.83
C GLY A 271 -6.46 24.25 -1.76
N GLY A 272 -7.28 25.24 -2.05
CA GLY A 272 -8.72 25.07 -2.16
C GLY A 272 -9.45 24.98 -0.82
N GLN A 273 -10.68 25.53 -0.78
CA GLN A 273 -11.54 25.45 0.40
C GLN A 273 -12.43 24.21 0.39
N GLN A 274 -12.54 23.51 -0.73
CA GLN A 274 -13.40 22.33 -0.86
C GLN A 274 -12.59 21.09 -1.21
N PRO A 275 -12.81 19.97 -0.50
CA PRO A 275 -12.22 18.70 -0.83
C PRO A 275 -12.79 18.19 -2.19
N PHE A 276 -11.94 17.51 -2.98
CA PHE A 276 -12.38 16.86 -4.19
C PHE A 276 -12.90 15.43 -3.95
N GLY A 277 -12.70 14.92 -2.73
CA GLY A 277 -13.16 13.59 -2.35
C GLY A 277 -13.14 13.37 -0.85
N ASP A 278 -14.00 12.46 -0.42
CA ASP A 278 -14.05 11.94 0.94
C ASP A 278 -13.23 10.68 1.05
N ILE A 279 -12.27 10.64 1.96
CA ILE A 279 -11.50 9.43 2.27
C ILE A 279 -12.39 8.50 3.09
N LYS A 280 -12.53 7.26 2.62
CA LYS A 280 -13.36 6.22 3.25
C LYS A 280 -12.56 5.07 3.83
N ALA A 281 -11.30 4.90 3.38
CA ALA A 281 -10.43 3.86 3.89
C ALA A 281 -8.96 4.30 3.88
N ASN A 282 -8.26 4.03 4.97
CA ASN A 282 -6.83 4.06 5.13
C ASN A 282 -6.37 2.61 5.36
N THR A 283 -5.66 2.04 4.41
CA THR A 283 -5.28 0.62 4.43
C THR A 283 -3.81 0.44 4.12
N SER A 284 -3.25 -0.72 4.42
CA SER A 284 -1.87 -1.05 4.06
C SER A 284 -1.57 -0.94 2.57
N THR A 285 -2.58 -0.88 1.69
CA THR A 285 -2.42 -0.80 0.24
C THR A 285 -2.71 0.58 -0.34
N GLY A 286 -3.03 1.56 0.49
CA GLY A 286 -3.30 2.94 0.07
C GLY A 286 -4.47 3.59 0.78
N VAL A 287 -4.72 4.81 0.35
CA VAL A 287 -5.88 5.62 0.73
C VAL A 287 -6.90 5.58 -0.40
N TYR A 288 -8.15 5.28 -0.03
CA TYR A 288 -9.26 5.13 -0.96
C TYR A 288 -10.43 6.01 -0.53
N GLY A 289 -11.16 6.53 -1.51
CA GLY A 289 -12.28 7.39 -1.21
C GLY A 289 -13.29 7.52 -2.36
N VAL A 290 -14.28 8.34 -2.10
CA VAL A 290 -15.35 8.67 -3.04
C VAL A 290 -15.15 10.11 -3.52
N LEU A 291 -15.26 10.32 -4.84
CA LEU A 291 -15.17 11.64 -5.45
C LEU A 291 -16.41 12.47 -5.08
N THR A 292 -16.19 13.69 -4.59
CA THR A 292 -17.25 14.67 -4.37
C THR A 292 -17.47 15.53 -5.61
N ASN A 293 -16.48 15.57 -6.51
CA ASN A 293 -16.53 16.28 -7.77
C ASN A 293 -15.96 15.37 -8.89
N SER A 294 -16.70 15.20 -9.97
CA SER A 294 -16.33 14.36 -11.12
C SER A 294 -15.28 14.99 -12.04
N ALA A 295 -14.93 16.26 -11.85
CA ALA A 295 -13.97 16.99 -12.69
C ALA A 295 -12.52 16.70 -12.29
N GLN A 296 -12.10 15.43 -12.29
CA GLN A 296 -10.69 15.09 -12.14
C GLN A 296 -9.97 15.22 -13.47
N ALA A 297 -8.89 16.02 -13.49
CA ALA A 297 -8.00 16.13 -14.64
C ALA A 297 -7.24 14.80 -14.85
N GLY A 298 -6.83 14.53 -16.06
CA GLY A 298 -6.06 13.34 -16.43
C GLY A 298 -6.62 12.67 -17.68
N GLU A 299 -5.78 11.93 -18.37
CA GLU A 299 -6.17 11.13 -19.53
C GLU A 299 -6.85 9.82 -19.09
N ASN A 300 -7.68 9.28 -19.96
CA ASN A 300 -8.22 7.94 -19.77
C ASN A 300 -7.12 6.91 -20.05
N ILE A 301 -6.90 5.99 -19.11
CA ILE A 301 -5.90 4.95 -19.25
C ILE A 301 -6.50 3.59 -18.85
N PRO A 302 -6.26 2.52 -19.64
CA PRO A 302 -6.66 1.18 -19.25
C PRO A 302 -5.77 0.67 -18.08
N VAL A 303 -6.38 -0.10 -17.17
CA VAL A 303 -5.66 -0.75 -16.08
C VAL A 303 -5.17 -2.11 -16.54
N ALA A 304 -3.87 -2.36 -16.36
CA ALA A 304 -3.27 -3.66 -16.70
C ALA A 304 -3.66 -4.75 -15.70
N ASN A 305 -3.79 -5.96 -16.20
CA ASN A 305 -3.87 -7.15 -15.37
C ASN A 305 -2.47 -7.57 -14.88
N LEU A 306 -2.40 -8.36 -13.79
CA LEU A 306 -1.14 -8.76 -13.15
C LEU A 306 -0.15 -9.42 -14.11
N GLN A 307 -0.64 -10.29 -15.01
CA GLN A 307 0.17 -11.04 -15.95
C GLN A 307 0.76 -10.22 -17.11
N GLU A 308 0.25 -9.01 -17.33
CA GLU A 308 0.70 -8.10 -18.37
C GLU A 308 1.90 -7.25 -17.95
N VAL A 309 2.23 -7.28 -16.66
CA VAL A 309 3.34 -6.48 -16.11
C VAL A 309 4.63 -7.28 -16.15
N TYR A 310 5.72 -6.68 -16.65
CA TYR A 310 7.00 -7.35 -16.82
C TYR A 310 8.20 -6.44 -16.51
N PRO A 311 9.38 -7.01 -16.21
CA PRO A 311 10.60 -6.23 -16.06
C PRO A 311 10.99 -5.56 -17.38
N GLY A 312 11.08 -4.23 -17.40
CA GLY A 312 11.30 -3.46 -18.61
C GLY A 312 11.21 -1.96 -18.37
N GLU A 313 11.25 -1.20 -19.45
CA GLU A 313 11.06 0.24 -19.43
C GLU A 313 9.60 0.57 -19.08
N ALA A 314 9.43 1.63 -18.30
CA ALA A 314 8.15 2.15 -17.86
C ALA A 314 8.28 3.64 -17.54
N GLU A 315 7.20 4.28 -17.17
CA GLU A 315 7.19 5.66 -16.73
C GLU A 315 6.49 5.78 -15.37
N ILE A 316 6.91 6.71 -14.54
CA ILE A 316 6.10 7.20 -13.42
C ILE A 316 5.54 8.57 -13.76
N VAL A 317 4.31 8.81 -13.30
CA VAL A 317 3.65 10.11 -13.47
C VAL A 317 3.59 10.79 -12.11
N THR A 318 4.25 11.93 -11.97
CA THR A 318 4.35 12.62 -10.68
C THR A 318 4.52 14.11 -10.86
N THR A 319 4.23 14.88 -9.81
CA THR A 319 4.41 16.33 -9.79
C THR A 319 5.54 16.69 -8.84
N ILE A 320 6.59 17.32 -9.37
CA ILE A 320 7.75 17.77 -8.58
C ILE A 320 7.75 19.28 -8.34
N SER A 321 6.87 20.02 -9.02
CA SER A 321 6.67 21.46 -8.84
C SER A 321 5.29 21.88 -9.33
N GLY A 322 4.63 22.78 -8.62
CA GLY A 322 3.29 23.26 -8.97
C GLY A 322 2.22 22.18 -8.79
N GLN A 323 1.32 22.06 -9.76
CA GLN A 323 0.19 21.11 -9.75
C GLN A 323 0.16 20.20 -10.99
N THR A 324 1.06 20.38 -11.93
CA THR A 324 1.05 19.66 -13.21
C THR A 324 1.90 18.40 -13.11
N ALA A 325 1.28 17.27 -13.34
CA ALA A 325 1.94 15.98 -13.41
C ALA A 325 2.81 15.86 -14.67
N GLN A 326 3.97 15.25 -14.54
CA GLN A 326 4.94 15.01 -15.60
C GLN A 326 5.30 13.52 -15.61
N ARG A 327 5.72 13.03 -16.79
CA ARG A 327 6.17 11.66 -16.98
C ARG A 327 7.67 11.58 -16.88
N PHE A 328 8.18 10.60 -16.12
CA PHE A 328 9.59 10.37 -15.93
C PHE A 328 9.92 8.90 -16.18
N ALA A 329 11.00 8.66 -16.92
CA ALA A 329 11.45 7.32 -17.25
C ALA A 329 11.90 6.55 -16.00
N VAL A 330 11.43 5.30 -15.91
CA VAL A 330 11.83 4.34 -14.90
C VAL A 330 12.02 2.97 -15.53
N ARG A 331 12.66 2.06 -14.81
CA ARG A 331 12.75 0.65 -15.17
C ARG A 331 12.11 -0.20 -14.08
N ILE A 332 11.21 -1.07 -14.45
CA ILE A 332 10.75 -2.16 -13.59
C ILE A 332 11.87 -3.21 -13.59
N GLU A 333 12.54 -3.40 -12.46
CA GLU A 333 13.63 -4.38 -12.32
C GLU A 333 13.12 -5.77 -11.99
N ARG A 334 12.02 -5.86 -11.25
CA ARG A 334 11.41 -7.13 -10.82
C ARG A 334 9.91 -6.99 -10.62
N VAL A 335 9.20 -8.05 -11.00
CA VAL A 335 7.77 -8.27 -10.76
C VAL A 335 7.61 -9.49 -9.86
N ASN A 336 6.85 -9.35 -8.77
CA ASN A 336 6.49 -10.44 -7.86
C ASN A 336 4.97 -10.45 -7.68
N MET A 337 4.29 -11.33 -8.39
CA MET A 337 2.82 -11.40 -8.39
C MET A 337 2.25 -11.98 -7.09
N THR A 338 3.06 -12.70 -6.30
CA THR A 338 2.65 -13.40 -5.07
C THR A 338 3.35 -12.84 -3.83
N ALA A 339 3.86 -11.61 -3.89
CA ALA A 339 4.47 -10.98 -2.73
C ALA A 339 3.52 -10.99 -1.51
N SER A 340 4.02 -11.41 -0.36
CA SER A 340 3.25 -11.40 0.89
C SER A 340 2.85 -9.99 1.32
N ASP A 341 3.68 -9.01 0.97
CA ASP A 341 3.39 -7.59 1.10
C ASP A 341 3.10 -7.02 -0.30
N PRO A 342 1.84 -6.68 -0.62
CA PRO A 342 1.46 -6.18 -1.94
C PRO A 342 2.14 -4.85 -2.29
N ASN A 343 2.65 -4.11 -1.31
CA ASN A 343 3.39 -2.87 -1.54
C ASN A 343 4.78 -3.10 -2.15
N ARG A 344 5.20 -4.36 -2.28
CA ARG A 344 6.49 -4.80 -2.83
C ARG A 344 6.35 -5.71 -4.04
N ASN A 345 5.22 -5.62 -4.73
CA ASN A 345 5.00 -6.37 -5.97
C ASN A 345 5.99 -5.98 -7.07
N LEU A 346 6.32 -4.70 -7.17
CA LEU A 346 7.23 -4.15 -8.17
C LEU A 346 8.49 -3.61 -7.49
N LEU A 347 9.65 -3.82 -8.11
CA LEU A 347 10.89 -3.14 -7.77
C LEU A 347 11.25 -2.23 -8.94
N LEU A 348 11.41 -0.95 -8.66
CA LEU A 348 11.60 0.12 -9.63
C LEU A 348 12.99 0.76 -9.49
N ARG A 349 13.54 1.23 -10.60
CA ARG A 349 14.70 2.13 -10.65
C ARG A 349 14.33 3.36 -11.46
N ILE A 350 14.59 4.54 -10.92
CA ILE A 350 14.52 5.80 -11.66
C ILE A 350 15.68 5.83 -12.66
N THR A 351 15.37 6.05 -13.92
CA THR A 351 16.35 6.19 -15.00
C THR A 351 16.37 7.61 -15.59
N ASP A 352 15.33 8.39 -15.29
CA ASP A 352 15.18 9.76 -15.78
C ASP A 352 16.22 10.70 -15.13
N PRO A 353 17.10 11.37 -15.93
CA PRO A 353 18.13 12.24 -15.40
C PRO A 353 17.60 13.57 -14.85
N GLU A 354 16.44 14.03 -15.31
CA GLU A 354 15.81 15.25 -14.80
C GLU A 354 15.24 15.03 -13.41
N LEU A 355 14.51 13.94 -13.22
CA LEU A 355 13.98 13.57 -11.92
C LEU A 355 15.11 13.32 -10.90
N LEU A 356 16.15 12.60 -11.30
CA LEU A 356 17.32 12.36 -10.42
C LEU A 356 18.00 13.65 -10.00
N ARG A 357 18.12 14.63 -10.92
CA ARG A 357 18.69 15.95 -10.58
C ARG A 357 17.78 16.75 -9.66
N ALA A 358 16.48 16.69 -9.86
CA ALA A 358 15.51 17.51 -9.13
C ALA A 358 15.25 16.98 -7.71
N THR A 359 15.22 15.66 -7.52
CA THR A 359 14.77 15.03 -6.27
C THR A 359 15.80 14.09 -5.64
N GLY A 360 16.84 13.70 -6.36
CA GLY A 360 17.81 12.69 -5.93
C GLY A 360 17.29 11.25 -6.00
N GLY A 361 16.06 11.05 -6.49
CA GLY A 361 15.36 9.76 -6.58
C GLY A 361 13.90 9.84 -6.13
N ILE A 362 13.37 8.75 -5.61
CA ILE A 362 12.03 8.71 -5.03
C ILE A 362 12.07 9.41 -3.67
N VAL A 363 11.17 10.35 -3.44
CA VAL A 363 11.06 11.14 -2.21
C VAL A 363 9.66 11.02 -1.59
N GLN A 364 9.53 11.35 -0.31
CA GLN A 364 8.23 11.40 0.37
C GLN A 364 7.30 12.38 -0.36
N GLY A 365 6.04 12.01 -0.52
CA GLY A 365 5.05 12.71 -1.34
C GLY A 365 4.89 12.13 -2.74
N MET A 366 5.88 11.39 -3.27
CA MET A 366 5.75 10.65 -4.54
C MET A 366 5.02 9.30 -4.38
N SER A 367 4.74 8.85 -3.18
CA SER A 367 3.92 7.67 -2.91
C SER A 367 2.55 7.83 -3.56
N GLY A 368 2.13 6.82 -4.34
CA GLY A 368 0.94 6.86 -5.17
C GLY A 368 1.19 7.30 -6.61
N SER A 369 2.39 7.75 -6.98
CA SER A 369 2.71 8.09 -8.38
C SER A 369 2.39 6.92 -9.29
N PRO A 370 1.49 7.08 -10.29
CA PRO A 370 1.15 6.03 -11.23
C PRO A 370 2.36 5.50 -11.97
N ILE A 371 2.42 4.19 -12.17
CA ILE A 371 3.41 3.51 -13.02
C ILE A 371 2.69 3.10 -14.29
N VAL A 372 3.21 3.54 -15.44
CA VAL A 372 2.65 3.28 -16.77
C VAL A 372 3.64 2.46 -17.57
N GLN A 373 3.17 1.36 -18.17
CA GLN A 373 3.92 0.52 -19.09
C GLN A 373 3.02 0.20 -20.29
N ASP A 374 3.53 0.35 -21.52
CA ASP A 374 2.80 0.09 -22.76
C ASP A 374 1.40 0.74 -22.85
N GLY A 375 1.29 1.97 -22.35
CA GLY A 375 0.03 2.73 -22.35
C GLY A 375 -1.01 2.23 -21.35
N CYS A 376 -0.66 1.35 -20.42
CA CYS A 376 -1.54 0.84 -19.36
C CYS A 376 -1.04 1.29 -17.98
N LEU A 377 -1.96 1.56 -17.07
CA LEU A 377 -1.67 1.75 -15.66
C LEU A 377 -1.36 0.39 -15.02
N VAL A 378 -0.09 0.15 -14.70
CA VAL A 378 0.37 -1.14 -14.15
C VAL A 378 0.47 -1.12 -12.63
N GLY A 379 0.67 0.06 -12.02
CA GLY A 379 0.86 0.14 -10.57
C GLY A 379 1.00 1.56 -10.06
N ALA A 380 1.44 1.66 -8.82
CA ALA A 380 1.79 2.90 -8.15
C ALA A 380 3.07 2.73 -7.32
N VAL A 381 3.87 3.80 -7.24
CA VAL A 381 5.03 3.89 -6.33
C VAL A 381 4.55 3.83 -4.89
N THR A 382 5.19 3.04 -4.04
CA THR A 382 4.85 2.90 -2.61
C THR A 382 5.95 3.44 -1.71
N HIS A 383 7.09 2.77 -1.65
CA HIS A 383 8.17 3.06 -0.71
C HIS A 383 9.49 3.25 -1.43
N VAL A 384 10.31 4.19 -0.96
CA VAL A 384 11.69 4.35 -1.38
C VAL A 384 12.61 3.38 -0.64
N LEU A 385 13.68 2.91 -1.28
CA LEU A 385 14.76 2.23 -0.58
C LEU A 385 15.67 3.29 0.07
N VAL A 386 15.63 3.40 1.38
CA VAL A 386 16.32 4.46 2.15
C VAL A 386 17.82 4.55 1.83
N ASN A 387 18.46 3.40 1.60
CA ASN A 387 19.91 3.35 1.28
C ASN A 387 20.22 3.57 -0.21
N ASP A 388 19.21 3.54 -1.09
CA ASP A 388 19.33 3.81 -2.53
C ASP A 388 18.05 4.49 -3.03
N PRO A 389 17.93 5.82 -2.90
CA PRO A 389 16.72 6.56 -3.29
C PRO A 389 16.39 6.47 -4.78
N THR A 390 17.35 6.05 -5.62
CA THR A 390 17.10 5.81 -7.05
C THR A 390 16.19 4.59 -7.28
N ARG A 391 15.95 3.78 -6.25
CA ARG A 391 15.12 2.58 -6.29
C ARG A 391 13.97 2.65 -5.29
N GLY A 392 12.89 1.99 -5.61
CA GLY A 392 11.73 1.89 -4.74
C GLY A 392 10.83 0.72 -5.09
N TYR A 393 9.82 0.55 -4.30
CA TYR A 393 8.79 -0.47 -4.48
C TYR A 393 7.53 0.12 -5.11
N GLY A 394 6.70 -0.77 -5.64
CA GLY A 394 5.37 -0.44 -6.15
C GLY A 394 4.37 -1.56 -5.92
N ILE A 395 3.10 -1.17 -5.93
CA ILE A 395 1.92 -2.02 -5.83
C ILE A 395 1.26 -2.12 -7.21
N PHE A 396 0.61 -3.24 -7.52
CA PHE A 396 -0.19 -3.35 -8.74
C PHE A 396 -1.44 -2.47 -8.71
N ALA A 397 -1.73 -1.80 -9.82
CA ALA A 397 -2.94 -1.00 -9.99
C ALA A 397 -4.22 -1.83 -9.84
N ALA A 398 -4.23 -3.08 -10.33
CA ALA A 398 -5.35 -4.00 -10.16
C ALA A 398 -5.67 -4.30 -8.69
N THR A 399 -4.66 -4.34 -7.81
CA THR A 399 -4.85 -4.49 -6.36
C THR A 399 -5.53 -3.24 -5.78
N MET A 400 -5.05 -2.05 -6.16
CA MET A 400 -5.64 -0.79 -5.70
C MET A 400 -7.08 -0.62 -6.21
N LEU A 401 -7.34 -0.98 -7.48
CA LEU A 401 -8.68 -0.91 -8.07
C LEU A 401 -9.68 -1.78 -7.31
N LYS A 402 -9.31 -3.02 -7.00
CA LYS A 402 -10.15 -3.93 -6.20
C LYS A 402 -10.46 -3.36 -4.80
N ARG A 403 -9.53 -2.62 -4.20
CA ARG A 403 -9.75 -1.95 -2.91
C ARG A 403 -10.64 -0.73 -3.03
N ALA A 404 -10.49 0.04 -4.12
CA ALA A 404 -11.36 1.17 -4.42
C ALA A 404 -12.82 0.71 -4.62
N ASP A 405 -13.04 -0.43 -5.30
CA ASP A 405 -14.38 -1.02 -5.45
C ASP A 405 -15.01 -1.39 -4.09
N ALA A 406 -14.21 -1.92 -3.17
CA ALA A 406 -14.69 -2.32 -1.84
C ALA A 406 -15.18 -1.13 -0.98
N VAL A 407 -14.71 0.08 -1.24
CA VAL A 407 -15.15 1.32 -0.54
C VAL A 407 -16.61 1.67 -0.86
N GLN A 408 -17.11 1.26 -2.01
CA GLN A 408 -18.51 1.45 -2.41
C GLN A 408 -19.44 0.27 -2.04
N GLY A 409 -18.92 -0.77 -1.40
CA GLY A 409 -19.71 -1.95 -1.04
C GLY A 409 -20.01 -2.87 -2.22
N ARG A 410 -19.11 -2.92 -3.21
CA ARG A 410 -19.19 -3.77 -4.41
C ARG A 410 -18.21 -4.95 -4.35
#